data_abf978d612c5043b74adfae7b37bbf83
#
_entry.id   abf978d612c5043b74adfae7b37bbf83
#
_cell.length_a   1.000
_cell.length_b   1.000
_cell.length_c   1.000
_cell.angle_alpha   90.00
_cell.angle_beta   90.00
_cell.angle_gamma   90.00
#
_symmetry.space_group_name_H-M   'P 1'
#
loop_
_entity.id
_entity.type
_entity.pdbx_description
1 polymer ?
#
loop_
_entity_poly.entity_id
_entity_poly.type
_entity_poly.pdbx_seq_one_letter_code
_entity_poly.pdbx_strand_id
1 'polypeptide(L)'
;MAQPRAVICGVARTPIGKFLGSLSHFSAVDLGVLTVKELCQRVGLDPNSGMVDEVLFGQVLQAGAGQNPARQVALGAGLPVSTPCTTINKVCGSSLKAAMMAANSIRAGEYKVIIAGGMESMSNAPQLLMGHRSGTKMGDSKLVDSMIHDGLWDVYNDVHMGMTGETVAQECKITREGADAFALRSQQRASKAWEEGWFDWETFTIEIPQRRSEPLQFSHDEGVRASTTSDSLAGLRPVFDKEGMVTAGNASTLNDGASAVLIAEESVAKANGWEIIATIEDYCTSGLEPARVMSAPIPAVNQLLERNGLSVMDVDVYEHNEAFASASCAVAQEVGIPDDRFNLHGGAVSLGHPLGASGTRCLITMLGVMRRTSASSGIVTLCLGGGNAVAMYVCRESAA
;
A
#
# COMPACT_ATOMS: atom_id res chain seq x y z
N MET A 1 -2.53 -21.56 27.73
CA MET A 1 -3.66 -20.86 27.09
C MET A 1 -3.33 -20.79 25.59
N ALA A 2 -4.32 -20.92 24.70
CA ALA A 2 -4.10 -20.73 23.26
C ALA A 2 -3.66 -19.27 23.00
N GLN A 3 -2.78 -19.07 22.03
CA GLN A 3 -2.33 -17.72 21.64
C GLN A 3 -3.52 -16.92 21.11
N PRO A 4 -3.67 -15.64 21.50
CA PRO A 4 -4.72 -14.79 20.95
C PRO A 4 -4.64 -14.69 19.42
N ARG A 5 -5.79 -14.77 18.74
CA ARG A 5 -5.86 -14.62 17.28
C ARG A 5 -6.08 -13.15 16.93
N ALA A 6 -5.33 -12.65 15.99
CA ALA A 6 -5.46 -11.30 15.44
C ALA A 6 -6.37 -11.34 14.21
N VAL A 7 -7.50 -10.63 14.25
CA VAL A 7 -8.49 -10.59 13.18
C VAL A 7 -8.67 -9.18 12.65
N ILE A 8 -8.93 -9.05 11.34
CA ILE A 8 -9.26 -7.79 10.68
C ILE A 8 -10.77 -7.62 10.74
N CYS A 9 -11.21 -6.50 11.34
CA CYS A 9 -12.63 -6.21 11.58
C CYS A 9 -13.18 -5.03 10.78
N GLY A 10 -12.31 -4.23 10.18
CA GLY A 10 -12.74 -3.07 9.41
C GLY A 10 -11.65 -2.61 8.47
N VAL A 11 -12.08 -1.97 7.38
CA VAL A 11 -11.19 -1.44 6.36
C VAL A 11 -11.72 -0.12 5.83
N ALA A 12 -10.81 0.80 5.49
CA ALA A 12 -11.12 2.00 4.74
C ALA A 12 -9.88 2.48 3.98
N ARG A 13 -10.08 3.00 2.78
CA ARG A 13 -9.05 3.75 2.06
C ARG A 13 -9.64 4.96 1.34
N THR A 14 -8.86 5.99 1.17
CA THR A 14 -9.21 7.04 0.22
C THR A 14 -9.22 6.49 -1.20
N PRO A 15 -9.96 7.06 -2.13
CA PRO A 15 -9.57 7.02 -3.52
C PRO A 15 -8.15 7.58 -3.65
N ILE A 16 -7.39 7.13 -4.65
CA ILE A 16 -5.99 7.51 -4.84
C ILE A 16 -5.92 8.69 -5.81
N GLY A 17 -5.35 9.81 -5.35
CA GLY A 17 -5.09 10.99 -6.17
C GLY A 17 -3.81 10.86 -6.97
N LYS A 18 -3.75 11.47 -8.16
CA LYS A 18 -2.51 11.65 -8.92
C LYS A 18 -1.63 12.71 -8.28
N PHE A 19 -0.34 12.64 -8.60
CA PHE A 19 0.59 13.70 -8.28
C PHE A 19 0.12 15.07 -8.80
N LEU A 20 0.03 16.04 -7.88
CA LEU A 20 -0.55 17.38 -8.12
C LEU A 20 -2.00 17.33 -8.63
N GLY A 21 -2.73 16.24 -8.37
CA GLY A 21 -4.13 16.04 -8.74
C GLY A 21 -5.11 16.49 -7.66
N SER A 22 -6.29 15.86 -7.63
CA SER A 22 -7.42 16.27 -6.79
C SER A 22 -7.12 16.28 -5.29
N LEU A 23 -6.24 15.38 -4.80
CA LEU A 23 -5.88 15.31 -3.38
C LEU A 23 -4.68 16.19 -2.98
N SER A 24 -4.08 16.94 -3.91
CA SER A 24 -2.87 17.74 -3.65
C SER A 24 -3.03 18.83 -2.58
N HIS A 25 -4.25 19.20 -2.23
CA HIS A 25 -4.54 20.17 -1.16
C HIS A 25 -4.55 19.56 0.24
N PHE A 26 -4.55 18.23 0.35
CA PHE A 26 -4.53 17.52 1.62
C PHE A 26 -3.10 17.09 1.98
N SER A 27 -2.70 17.35 3.21
CA SER A 27 -1.48 16.73 3.75
C SER A 27 -1.71 15.21 3.91
N ALA A 28 -0.61 14.45 4.05
CA ALA A 28 -0.71 13.02 4.37
C ALA A 28 -1.52 12.80 5.65
N VAL A 29 -1.33 13.65 6.66
CA VAL A 29 -2.08 13.60 7.93
C VAL A 29 -3.57 13.80 7.71
N ASP A 30 -3.98 14.78 6.90
CA ASP A 30 -5.40 15.01 6.62
C ASP A 30 -6.06 13.78 5.99
N LEU A 31 -5.39 13.15 5.02
CA LEU A 31 -5.87 11.91 4.39
C LEU A 31 -5.96 10.76 5.40
N GLY A 32 -4.97 10.64 6.29
CA GLY A 32 -4.99 9.67 7.39
C GLY A 32 -6.16 9.90 8.35
N VAL A 33 -6.42 11.16 8.72
CA VAL A 33 -7.56 11.54 9.60
C VAL A 33 -8.90 11.14 8.96
N LEU A 34 -9.10 11.48 7.69
CA LEU A 34 -10.32 11.10 6.98
C LEU A 34 -10.51 9.59 6.95
N THR A 35 -9.43 8.85 6.68
CA THR A 35 -9.47 7.39 6.60
C THR A 35 -9.79 6.73 7.93
N VAL A 36 -9.19 7.20 9.04
CA VAL A 36 -9.47 6.64 10.38
C VAL A 36 -10.88 6.99 10.83
N LYS A 37 -11.39 8.19 10.55
CA LYS A 37 -12.78 8.56 10.82
C LYS A 37 -13.75 7.63 10.11
N GLU A 38 -13.54 7.43 8.81
CA GLU A 38 -14.36 6.52 8.00
C GLU A 38 -14.29 5.08 8.53
N LEU A 39 -13.08 4.60 8.84
CA LEU A 39 -12.90 3.25 9.42
C LEU A 39 -13.72 3.08 10.71
N CYS A 40 -13.63 4.02 11.65
CA CYS A 40 -14.39 3.98 12.88
C CYS A 40 -15.90 4.00 12.63
N GLN A 41 -16.36 4.84 11.71
CA GLN A 41 -17.78 4.90 11.32
C GLN A 41 -18.28 3.57 10.76
N ARG A 42 -17.51 2.92 9.87
CA ARG A 42 -17.88 1.65 9.24
C ARG A 42 -18.04 0.50 10.23
N VAL A 43 -17.19 0.47 11.25
CA VAL A 43 -17.24 -0.59 12.27
C VAL A 43 -18.15 -0.24 13.46
N GLY A 44 -18.74 0.95 13.50
CA GLY A 44 -19.56 1.42 14.60
C GLY A 44 -18.74 1.69 15.87
N LEU A 45 -17.47 2.03 15.75
CA LEU A 45 -16.57 2.36 16.85
C LEU A 45 -16.62 3.85 17.14
N ASP A 46 -17.00 4.25 18.36
CA ASP A 46 -16.76 5.62 18.81
C ASP A 46 -15.26 5.85 19.01
N PRO A 47 -14.64 6.75 18.22
CA PRO A 47 -13.21 7.02 18.36
C PRO A 47 -12.80 7.39 19.80
N ASN A 48 -13.65 8.13 20.54
CA ASN A 48 -13.36 8.59 21.89
C ASN A 48 -13.67 7.54 22.98
N SER A 49 -14.10 6.34 22.63
CA SER A 49 -14.46 5.27 23.58
C SER A 49 -13.29 4.77 24.44
N GLY A 50 -12.04 5.02 24.03
CA GLY A 50 -10.86 4.44 24.69
C GLY A 50 -10.61 2.97 24.35
N MET A 51 -11.35 2.38 23.41
CA MET A 51 -11.18 0.97 23.01
C MET A 51 -9.94 0.72 22.16
N VAL A 52 -9.44 1.74 21.45
CA VAL A 52 -8.23 1.60 20.63
C VAL A 52 -6.99 1.73 21.51
N ASP A 53 -6.25 0.64 21.63
CA ASP A 53 -5.06 0.57 22.48
C ASP A 53 -3.86 1.28 21.86
N GLU A 54 -3.69 1.22 20.52
CA GLU A 54 -2.59 1.87 19.81
C GLU A 54 -2.97 2.22 18.35
N VAL A 55 -2.32 3.24 17.80
CA VAL A 55 -2.36 3.57 16.36
C VAL A 55 -0.98 3.41 15.74
N LEU A 56 -0.85 2.55 14.75
CA LEU A 56 0.38 2.29 13.99
C LEU A 56 0.19 2.75 12.55
N PHE A 57 0.86 3.82 12.15
CA PHE A 57 0.63 4.42 10.83
C PHE A 57 1.92 4.62 10.04
N GLY A 58 1.95 4.13 8.81
CA GLY A 58 3.06 4.25 7.88
C GLY A 58 3.09 5.62 7.19
N GLN A 59 4.28 6.20 7.08
CA GLN A 59 4.55 7.34 6.20
C GLN A 59 6.02 7.34 5.83
N VAL A 60 6.34 7.57 4.55
CA VAL A 60 7.72 7.59 4.03
C VAL A 60 8.26 9.01 4.00
N LEU A 61 7.53 9.93 3.41
CA LEU A 61 7.93 11.32 3.18
C LEU A 61 7.51 12.19 4.39
N GLN A 62 8.29 12.12 5.47
CA GLN A 62 7.93 12.75 6.74
C GLN A 62 8.49 14.16 6.92
N ALA A 63 9.37 14.64 6.05
CA ALA A 63 9.93 15.96 6.14
C ALA A 63 8.83 17.04 6.07
N GLY A 64 8.79 17.93 7.09
CA GLY A 64 7.75 18.96 7.18
C GLY A 64 6.38 18.51 7.70
N ALA A 65 6.14 17.21 7.92
CA ALA A 65 4.85 16.69 8.40
C ALA A 65 4.58 16.95 9.90
N GLY A 66 5.56 17.47 10.64
CA GLY A 66 5.45 17.72 12.08
C GLY A 66 5.82 16.50 12.92
N GLN A 67 5.61 16.62 14.23
CA GLN A 67 5.95 15.53 15.17
C GLN A 67 4.96 14.39 15.07
N ASN A 68 5.48 13.16 14.93
CA ASN A 68 4.71 11.91 14.97
C ASN A 68 3.38 11.99 14.18
N PRO A 69 3.42 11.92 12.86
CA PRO A 69 2.23 12.02 12.02
C PRO A 69 1.10 11.05 12.39
N ALA A 70 1.42 9.82 12.85
CA ALA A 70 0.42 8.88 13.36
C ALA A 70 -0.35 9.44 14.57
N ARG A 71 0.34 10.19 15.44
CA ARG A 71 -0.31 10.86 16.58
C ARG A 71 -1.24 11.97 16.14
N GLN A 72 -0.85 12.72 15.11
CA GLN A 72 -1.70 13.75 14.53
C GLN A 72 -2.96 13.15 13.91
N VAL A 73 -2.83 12.02 13.22
CA VAL A 73 -3.97 11.25 12.68
C VAL A 73 -4.92 10.82 13.80
N ALA A 74 -4.40 10.18 14.84
CA ALA A 74 -5.22 9.69 15.95
C ALA A 74 -6.04 10.81 16.62
N LEU A 75 -5.39 11.91 16.98
CA LEU A 75 -6.05 13.06 17.61
C LEU A 75 -7.03 13.75 16.66
N GLY A 76 -6.66 13.94 15.38
CA GLY A 76 -7.52 14.52 14.37
C GLY A 76 -8.76 13.66 14.05
N ALA A 77 -8.65 12.35 14.23
CA ALA A 77 -9.77 11.42 14.10
C ALA A 77 -10.67 11.36 15.34
N GLY A 78 -10.26 11.96 16.47
CA GLY A 78 -11.04 12.02 17.70
C GLY A 78 -10.70 10.94 18.73
N LEU A 79 -9.58 10.22 18.56
CA LEU A 79 -9.13 9.26 19.57
C LEU A 79 -8.66 9.98 20.83
N PRO A 80 -8.74 9.34 22.01
CA PRO A 80 -8.30 9.93 23.27
C PRO A 80 -6.82 10.32 23.28
N VAL A 81 -6.47 11.35 24.04
CA VAL A 81 -5.07 11.77 24.24
C VAL A 81 -4.22 10.69 24.92
N SER A 82 -4.83 9.71 25.55
CA SER A 82 -4.16 8.56 26.17
C SER A 82 -3.74 7.48 25.17
N THR A 83 -4.30 7.46 23.94
CA THR A 83 -3.98 6.43 22.94
C THR A 83 -2.54 6.61 22.43
N PRO A 84 -1.61 5.68 22.65
CA PRO A 84 -0.26 5.75 22.08
C PRO A 84 -0.29 5.62 20.56
N CYS A 85 0.72 6.21 19.89
CA CYS A 85 0.78 6.24 18.44
C CYS A 85 2.22 6.12 17.96
N THR A 86 2.45 5.34 16.92
CA THR A 86 3.77 5.15 16.32
C THR A 86 3.73 5.38 14.81
N THR A 87 4.58 6.28 14.29
CA THR A 87 4.79 6.45 12.87
C THR A 87 5.90 5.51 12.39
N ILE A 88 5.63 4.75 11.34
CA ILE A 88 6.51 3.70 10.82
C ILE A 88 7.00 4.08 9.42
N ASN A 89 8.30 3.97 9.20
CA ASN A 89 8.88 3.99 7.87
C ASN A 89 9.57 2.66 7.56
N LYS A 90 8.98 1.89 6.66
CA LYS A 90 9.58 0.73 6.00
C LYS A 90 9.32 0.85 4.50
N VAL A 91 9.56 2.04 3.96
CA VAL A 91 9.33 2.41 2.56
C VAL A 91 7.93 1.97 2.10
N CYS A 92 7.78 1.38 0.92
CA CYS A 92 6.48 0.97 0.35
C CYS A 92 5.67 0.01 1.22
N GLY A 93 6.31 -0.74 2.11
CA GLY A 93 5.65 -1.70 3.00
C GLY A 93 5.27 -1.15 4.38
N SER A 94 5.39 0.15 4.63
CA SER A 94 5.19 0.75 5.95
C SER A 94 3.87 0.36 6.58
N SER A 95 2.76 0.51 5.88
CA SER A 95 1.43 0.19 6.41
C SER A 95 1.16 -1.31 6.57
N LEU A 96 1.68 -2.19 5.69
CA LEU A 96 1.57 -3.63 5.92
C LEU A 96 2.42 -4.05 7.11
N LYS A 97 3.60 -3.43 7.30
CA LYS A 97 4.41 -3.64 8.49
C LYS A 97 3.70 -3.16 9.76
N ALA A 98 2.94 -2.06 9.70
CA ALA A 98 2.07 -1.62 10.80
C ALA A 98 1.04 -2.71 11.16
N ALA A 99 0.36 -3.31 10.17
CA ALA A 99 -0.57 -4.42 10.39
C ALA A 99 0.11 -5.67 10.98
N MET A 100 1.34 -6.00 10.53
CA MET A 100 2.14 -7.10 11.09
C MET A 100 2.50 -6.83 12.56
N MET A 101 2.87 -5.60 12.91
CA MET A 101 3.18 -5.22 14.30
C MET A 101 1.92 -5.28 15.18
N ALA A 102 0.79 -4.80 14.69
CA ALA A 102 -0.49 -4.90 15.38
C ALA A 102 -0.86 -6.37 15.68
N ALA A 103 -0.75 -7.25 14.69
CA ALA A 103 -1.01 -8.68 14.89
C ALA A 103 -0.05 -9.30 15.91
N ASN A 104 1.22 -8.87 15.91
CA ASN A 104 2.20 -9.36 16.88
C ASN A 104 1.88 -8.92 18.32
N SER A 105 1.55 -7.65 18.54
CA SER A 105 1.18 -7.12 19.86
C SER A 105 -0.08 -7.81 20.39
N ILE A 106 -1.09 -8.08 19.55
CA ILE A 106 -2.28 -8.83 19.93
C ILE A 106 -1.92 -10.28 20.31
N ARG A 107 -1.12 -10.96 19.52
CA ARG A 107 -0.65 -12.33 19.81
C ARG A 107 0.19 -12.42 21.08
N ALA A 108 0.94 -11.38 21.38
CA ALA A 108 1.71 -11.27 22.62
C ALA A 108 0.83 -10.97 23.84
N GLY A 109 -0.45 -10.61 23.64
CA GLY A 109 -1.37 -10.23 24.72
C GLY A 109 -1.12 -8.83 25.29
N GLU A 110 -0.35 -7.99 24.58
CA GLU A 110 -0.06 -6.62 25.01
C GLU A 110 -1.23 -5.69 24.75
N TYR A 111 -1.83 -5.78 23.57
CA TYR A 111 -2.97 -4.97 23.14
C TYR A 111 -4.08 -5.86 22.58
N LYS A 112 -5.29 -5.29 22.47
CA LYS A 112 -6.48 -5.99 22.01
C LYS A 112 -7.10 -5.38 20.76
N VAL A 113 -6.98 -4.07 20.58
CA VAL A 113 -7.57 -3.33 19.47
C VAL A 113 -6.58 -2.30 18.96
N ILE A 114 -6.16 -2.43 17.70
CA ILE A 114 -5.17 -1.55 17.09
C ILE A 114 -5.69 -1.07 15.73
N ILE A 115 -5.55 0.22 15.47
CA ILE A 115 -5.71 0.77 14.12
C ILE A 115 -4.34 0.77 13.45
N ALA A 116 -4.20 0.00 12.37
CA ALA A 116 -2.99 -0.05 11.57
C ALA A 116 -3.27 0.49 10.16
N GLY A 117 -2.35 1.30 9.63
CA GLY A 117 -2.56 1.89 8.31
C GLY A 117 -1.35 2.64 7.82
N GLY A 118 -1.58 3.50 6.85
CA GLY A 118 -0.57 4.42 6.36
C GLY A 118 -1.16 5.47 5.42
N MET A 119 -0.33 6.47 5.17
CA MET A 119 -0.69 7.65 4.41
C MET A 119 0.52 8.14 3.63
N GLU A 120 0.28 8.83 2.53
CA GLU A 120 1.30 9.55 1.80
C GLU A 120 0.68 10.72 1.05
N SER A 121 1.39 11.83 0.97
CA SER A 121 1.10 12.90 0.04
C SER A 121 2.41 13.25 -0.69
N MET A 122 2.59 12.62 -1.85
CA MET A 122 3.78 12.85 -2.67
C MET A 122 3.72 14.24 -3.30
N SER A 123 2.52 14.77 -3.50
CA SER A 123 2.29 16.16 -3.98
C SER A 123 2.82 17.22 -3.01
N ASN A 124 2.86 16.93 -1.71
CA ASN A 124 3.28 17.85 -0.68
C ASN A 124 4.68 17.56 -0.12
N ALA A 125 5.44 16.66 -0.75
CA ALA A 125 6.82 16.39 -0.39
C ALA A 125 7.69 17.64 -0.58
N PRO A 126 8.42 18.12 0.46
CA PRO A 126 9.15 19.38 0.35
C PRO A 126 10.46 19.24 -0.41
N GLN A 127 10.95 20.38 -0.91
CA GLN A 127 12.34 20.51 -1.35
C GLN A 127 13.24 20.80 -0.12
N LEU A 128 14.38 20.12 -0.01
CA LEU A 128 15.29 20.19 1.10
C LEU A 128 16.54 20.99 0.75
N LEU A 129 16.91 21.93 1.62
CA LEU A 129 18.18 22.63 1.55
C LEU A 129 19.18 21.98 2.50
N MET A 130 19.95 21.01 1.97
CA MET A 130 20.90 20.22 2.75
C MET A 130 22.11 21.06 3.20
N GLY A 131 22.60 20.77 4.42
CA GLY A 131 23.84 21.40 4.95
C GLY A 131 23.71 22.87 5.33
N HIS A 132 22.56 23.50 5.17
CA HIS A 132 22.40 24.96 5.37
C HIS A 132 22.48 25.41 6.84
N ARG A 133 22.37 24.49 7.80
CA ARG A 133 22.49 24.81 9.23
C ARG A 133 23.87 25.41 9.61
N SER A 134 24.92 25.04 8.88
CA SER A 134 26.26 25.63 9.01
C SER A 134 26.50 26.89 8.15
N GLY A 135 25.47 27.32 7.39
CA GLY A 135 25.52 28.44 6.45
C GLY A 135 26.18 28.09 5.11
N THR A 136 25.95 28.95 4.11
CA THR A 136 26.60 28.89 2.79
C THR A 136 27.65 30.02 2.74
N LYS A 137 28.92 29.62 2.64
CA LYS A 137 30.00 30.63 2.66
C LYS A 137 30.15 31.33 1.32
N MET A 138 30.12 30.60 0.19
CA MET A 138 30.26 31.16 -1.16
C MET A 138 29.73 30.12 -2.17
N GLY A 139 29.07 30.60 -3.24
CA GLY A 139 28.50 29.80 -4.30
C GLY A 139 27.02 29.46 -4.10
N ASP A 140 26.46 28.72 -5.04
CA ASP A 140 25.04 28.34 -5.09
C ASP A 140 24.73 27.21 -4.09
N SER A 141 23.45 27.12 -3.67
CA SER A 141 22.89 26.01 -2.90
C SER A 141 21.95 25.20 -3.77
N LYS A 142 22.05 23.88 -3.69
CA LYS A 142 21.15 22.96 -4.40
C LYS A 142 19.97 22.59 -3.51
N LEU A 143 18.76 22.68 -4.05
CA LEU A 143 17.57 22.07 -3.45
C LEU A 143 17.49 20.59 -3.85
N VAL A 144 17.14 19.74 -2.91
CA VAL A 144 16.99 18.29 -3.09
C VAL A 144 15.51 17.93 -2.97
N ASP A 145 14.95 17.27 -3.96
CA ASP A 145 13.58 16.77 -3.91
C ASP A 145 13.50 15.60 -2.91
N SER A 146 12.80 15.80 -1.80
CA SER A 146 12.67 14.76 -0.78
C SER A 146 11.88 13.54 -1.27
N MET A 147 10.94 13.71 -2.18
CA MET A 147 10.19 12.61 -2.76
C MET A 147 11.12 11.64 -3.53
N ILE A 148 12.02 12.20 -4.32
CA ILE A 148 13.01 11.40 -5.05
C ILE A 148 14.04 10.84 -4.07
N HIS A 149 14.67 11.70 -3.25
CA HIS A 149 15.80 11.33 -2.41
C HIS A 149 15.46 10.30 -1.34
N ASP A 150 14.33 10.47 -0.65
CA ASP A 150 13.94 9.64 0.49
C ASP A 150 12.99 8.48 0.09
N GLY A 151 12.29 8.61 -1.04
CA GLY A 151 11.28 7.64 -1.47
C GLY A 151 11.64 6.80 -2.70
N LEU A 152 12.36 7.39 -3.68
CA LEU A 152 12.52 6.82 -5.02
C LEU A 152 13.97 6.63 -5.47
N TRP A 153 14.94 6.85 -4.58
CA TRP A 153 16.36 6.70 -4.86
C TRP A 153 16.97 5.52 -4.12
N ASP A 154 17.63 4.64 -4.84
CA ASP A 154 18.49 3.62 -4.25
C ASP A 154 19.82 4.25 -3.86
N VAL A 155 19.97 4.55 -2.58
CA VAL A 155 21.18 5.20 -2.03
C VAL A 155 22.41 4.29 -2.01
N TYR A 156 22.24 2.98 -2.16
CA TYR A 156 23.34 2.00 -2.15
C TYR A 156 24.02 1.90 -3.52
N ASN A 157 23.20 1.96 -4.59
CA ASN A 157 23.67 1.85 -5.96
C ASN A 157 23.66 3.18 -6.71
N ASP A 158 23.21 4.27 -6.06
CA ASP A 158 23.12 5.64 -6.60
C ASP A 158 22.29 5.71 -7.88
N VAL A 159 21.12 5.08 -7.88
CA VAL A 159 20.20 5.02 -9.03
C VAL A 159 18.74 5.27 -8.63
N HIS A 160 17.93 5.74 -9.58
CA HIS A 160 16.49 5.83 -9.39
C HIS A 160 15.87 4.41 -9.32
N MET A 161 14.81 4.24 -8.48
CA MET A 161 14.13 2.94 -8.32
C MET A 161 13.65 2.33 -9.65
N GLY A 162 13.40 3.14 -10.68
CA GLY A 162 13.07 2.64 -12.01
C GLY A 162 14.14 1.75 -12.63
N MET A 163 15.42 1.98 -12.32
CA MET A 163 16.51 1.11 -12.75
C MET A 163 16.41 -0.30 -12.15
N THR A 164 15.85 -0.44 -10.95
CA THR A 164 15.62 -1.78 -10.37
C THR A 164 14.50 -2.54 -11.07
N GLY A 165 13.55 -1.81 -11.69
CA GLY A 165 12.56 -2.38 -12.60
C GLY A 165 13.18 -2.93 -13.90
N GLU A 166 14.22 -2.27 -14.42
CA GLU A 166 15.02 -2.80 -15.54
C GLU A 166 15.85 -4.02 -15.12
N THR A 167 16.47 -3.95 -13.93
CA THR A 167 17.28 -5.05 -13.39
C THR A 167 16.49 -6.35 -13.27
N VAL A 168 15.30 -6.31 -12.66
CA VAL A 168 14.46 -7.52 -12.51
C VAL A 168 13.98 -8.04 -13.86
N ALA A 169 13.69 -7.14 -14.80
CA ALA A 169 13.29 -7.53 -16.14
C ALA A 169 14.39 -8.34 -16.84
N GLN A 170 15.64 -7.89 -16.76
CA GLN A 170 16.79 -8.59 -17.32
C GLN A 170 17.04 -9.94 -16.62
N GLU A 171 17.04 -9.97 -15.29
CA GLU A 171 17.31 -11.19 -14.51
C GLU A 171 16.24 -12.28 -14.76
N CYS A 172 14.96 -11.91 -14.78
CA CYS A 172 13.85 -12.85 -14.97
C CYS A 172 13.40 -12.97 -16.44
N LYS A 173 14.11 -12.33 -17.38
CA LYS A 173 13.83 -12.37 -18.83
C LYS A 173 12.41 -11.91 -19.18
N ILE A 174 11.92 -10.90 -18.47
CA ILE A 174 10.63 -10.28 -18.78
C ILE A 174 10.81 -9.39 -20.01
N THR A 175 9.94 -9.55 -21.00
CA THR A 175 9.99 -8.71 -22.20
C THR A 175 9.15 -7.43 -22.03
N ARG A 176 9.41 -6.45 -22.88
CA ARG A 176 8.61 -5.21 -22.94
C ARG A 176 7.13 -5.52 -23.21
N GLU A 177 6.86 -6.38 -24.16
CA GLU A 177 5.51 -6.81 -24.52
C GLU A 177 4.81 -7.51 -23.35
N GLY A 178 5.54 -8.34 -22.57
CA GLY A 178 5.03 -8.99 -21.38
C GLY A 178 4.64 -7.99 -20.28
N ALA A 179 5.50 -6.99 -20.03
CA ALA A 179 5.22 -5.94 -19.06
C ALA A 179 4.07 -5.02 -19.50
N ASP A 180 3.99 -4.66 -20.79
CA ASP A 180 2.90 -3.86 -21.33
C ASP A 180 1.57 -4.64 -21.32
N ALA A 181 1.57 -5.95 -21.60
CA ALA A 181 0.39 -6.80 -21.48
C ALA A 181 -0.11 -6.90 -20.03
N PHE A 182 0.82 -6.98 -19.06
CA PHE A 182 0.48 -6.91 -17.64
C PHE A 182 -0.15 -5.57 -17.27
N ALA A 183 0.45 -4.47 -17.71
CA ALA A 183 -0.06 -3.12 -17.44
C ALA A 183 -1.45 -2.90 -18.05
N LEU A 184 -1.69 -3.35 -19.28
CA LEU A 184 -3.00 -3.33 -19.90
C LEU A 184 -4.03 -4.10 -19.08
N ARG A 185 -3.68 -5.30 -18.63
CA ARG A 185 -4.54 -6.14 -17.80
C ARG A 185 -4.85 -5.48 -16.45
N SER A 186 -3.86 -4.82 -15.82
CA SER A 186 -4.07 -4.04 -14.59
C SER A 186 -5.10 -2.93 -14.82
N GLN A 187 -4.98 -2.15 -15.89
CA GLN A 187 -5.94 -1.09 -16.25
C GLN A 187 -7.34 -1.64 -16.52
N GLN A 188 -7.45 -2.74 -17.27
CA GLN A 188 -8.74 -3.38 -17.59
C GLN A 188 -9.44 -3.91 -16.34
N ARG A 189 -8.67 -4.56 -15.43
CA ARG A 189 -9.19 -5.09 -14.16
C ARG A 189 -9.66 -3.97 -13.24
N ALA A 190 -8.89 -2.91 -13.11
CA ALA A 190 -9.25 -1.76 -12.28
C ALA A 190 -10.48 -1.02 -12.85
N SER A 191 -10.53 -0.79 -14.16
CA SER A 191 -11.69 -0.17 -14.81
C SER A 191 -12.95 -0.98 -14.57
N LYS A 192 -12.89 -2.31 -14.79
CA LYS A 192 -14.02 -3.19 -14.53
C LYS A 192 -14.42 -3.18 -13.04
N ALA A 193 -13.45 -3.19 -12.13
CA ALA A 193 -13.73 -3.16 -10.69
C ALA A 193 -14.48 -1.88 -10.30
N TRP A 194 -14.15 -0.74 -10.88
CA TRP A 194 -14.89 0.52 -10.69
C TRP A 194 -16.27 0.49 -11.34
N GLU A 195 -16.40 0.02 -12.58
CA GLU A 195 -17.68 -0.08 -13.29
C GLU A 195 -18.69 -0.97 -12.55
N GLU A 196 -18.21 -2.04 -11.93
CA GLU A 196 -19.04 -3.01 -11.20
C GLU A 196 -19.22 -2.67 -9.71
N GLY A 197 -18.67 -1.53 -9.23
CA GLY A 197 -18.77 -1.10 -7.83
C GLY A 197 -17.99 -1.96 -6.83
N TRP A 198 -16.98 -2.73 -7.29
CA TRP A 198 -16.24 -3.64 -6.40
C TRP A 198 -15.34 -2.93 -5.40
N PHE A 199 -15.02 -1.65 -5.63
CA PHE A 199 -14.26 -0.82 -4.71
C PHE A 199 -15.12 -0.07 -3.67
N ASP A 200 -16.45 -0.06 -3.80
CA ASP A 200 -17.33 0.73 -2.92
C ASP A 200 -17.24 0.29 -1.45
N TRP A 201 -16.95 -0.99 -1.19
CA TRP A 201 -16.81 -1.48 0.17
C TRP A 201 -15.53 -1.01 0.88
N GLU A 202 -14.50 -0.61 0.12
CA GLU A 202 -13.19 -0.21 0.64
C GLU A 202 -12.93 1.29 0.56
N THR A 203 -13.56 2.00 -0.40
CA THR A 203 -13.39 3.44 -0.62
C THR A 203 -14.54 4.25 -0.02
N PHE A 204 -14.32 5.54 0.10
CA PHE A 204 -15.33 6.53 0.48
C PHE A 204 -15.12 7.82 -0.29
N THR A 205 -16.17 8.65 -0.40
CA THR A 205 -16.09 9.93 -1.11
C THR A 205 -15.42 10.98 -0.24
N ILE A 206 -14.47 11.71 -0.80
CA ILE A 206 -13.83 12.87 -0.18
C ILE A 206 -14.41 14.14 -0.77
N GLU A 207 -14.94 15.01 0.08
CA GLU A 207 -15.37 16.33 -0.30
C GLU A 207 -14.18 17.29 -0.40
N ILE A 208 -13.89 17.76 -1.60
CA ILE A 208 -12.80 18.71 -1.85
C ILE A 208 -13.36 20.11 -1.94
N PRO A 209 -13.08 21.00 -0.96
CA PRO A 209 -13.60 22.37 -0.97
C PRO A 209 -13.22 23.11 -2.26
N GLN A 210 -14.19 23.76 -2.86
CA GLN A 210 -14.01 24.61 -4.05
C GLN A 210 -14.21 26.08 -3.69
N ARG A 211 -13.43 26.96 -4.29
CA ARG A 211 -13.40 28.38 -3.92
C ARG A 211 -14.71 29.13 -4.23
N ARG A 212 -15.47 28.72 -5.24
CA ARG A 212 -16.67 29.41 -5.74
C ARG A 212 -17.80 28.51 -6.23
N SER A 213 -17.74 27.21 -5.90
CA SER A 213 -18.73 26.20 -6.29
C SER A 213 -18.93 25.20 -5.16
N GLU A 214 -19.91 24.31 -5.32
CA GLU A 214 -20.10 23.18 -4.43
C GLU A 214 -18.82 22.33 -4.34
N PRO A 215 -18.57 21.67 -3.20
CA PRO A 215 -17.41 20.79 -3.06
C PRO A 215 -17.36 19.71 -4.15
N LEU A 216 -16.18 19.47 -4.69
CA LEU A 216 -15.99 18.38 -5.63
C LEU A 216 -16.04 17.04 -4.87
N GLN A 217 -16.90 16.13 -5.31
CA GLN A 217 -17.02 14.79 -4.77
C GLN A 217 -15.98 13.89 -5.43
N PHE A 218 -14.88 13.60 -4.71
CA PHE A 218 -13.80 12.75 -5.20
C PHE A 218 -13.99 11.32 -4.69
N SER A 219 -14.40 10.40 -5.57
CA SER A 219 -14.83 9.05 -5.21
C SER A 219 -14.09 7.92 -5.94
N HIS A 220 -13.26 8.22 -6.95
CA HIS A 220 -12.62 7.23 -7.81
C HIS A 220 -11.10 7.43 -7.86
N ASP A 221 -10.35 6.34 -8.02
CA ASP A 221 -8.90 6.40 -8.23
C ASP A 221 -8.58 7.10 -9.55
N GLU A 222 -7.87 8.23 -9.51
CA GLU A 222 -7.58 9.06 -10.69
C GLU A 222 -6.63 8.37 -11.69
N GLY A 223 -5.91 7.31 -11.27
CA GLY A 223 -4.94 6.59 -12.09
C GLY A 223 -5.56 5.73 -13.17
N VAL A 224 -6.79 5.28 -12.97
CA VAL A 224 -7.44 4.30 -13.85
C VAL A 224 -7.78 4.92 -15.22
N ARG A 225 -7.39 4.21 -16.29
CA ARG A 225 -7.54 4.66 -17.69
C ARG A 225 -8.18 3.56 -18.52
N ALA A 226 -9.52 3.55 -18.58
CA ALA A 226 -10.30 2.57 -19.35
C ALA A 226 -9.96 2.56 -20.84
N SER A 227 -9.45 3.69 -21.38
CA SER A 227 -9.06 3.81 -22.79
C SER A 227 -7.67 3.28 -23.14
N THR A 228 -6.96 2.66 -22.19
CA THR A 228 -5.62 2.08 -22.44
C THR A 228 -5.71 0.93 -23.44
N THR A 229 -4.83 0.95 -24.44
CA THR A 229 -4.71 -0.12 -25.46
C THR A 229 -3.27 -0.60 -25.57
N SER A 230 -3.07 -1.80 -26.13
CA SER A 230 -1.72 -2.33 -26.43
C SER A 230 -0.90 -1.35 -27.28
N ASP A 231 -1.50 -0.75 -28.30
CA ASP A 231 -0.80 0.19 -29.19
C ASP A 231 -0.40 1.47 -28.44
N SER A 232 -1.24 1.97 -27.53
CA SER A 232 -0.91 3.14 -26.71
C SER A 232 0.27 2.87 -25.76
N LEU A 233 0.38 1.67 -25.20
CA LEU A 233 1.50 1.26 -24.36
C LEU A 233 2.77 1.04 -25.18
N ALA A 234 2.69 0.31 -26.29
CA ALA A 234 3.82 0.05 -27.18
C ALA A 234 4.47 1.32 -27.72
N GLY A 235 3.68 2.38 -27.94
CA GLY A 235 4.17 3.69 -28.41
C GLY A 235 4.93 4.50 -27.35
N LEU A 236 4.96 4.09 -26.08
CA LEU A 236 5.64 4.83 -25.02
C LEU A 236 7.16 4.56 -25.03
N ARG A 237 7.93 5.62 -24.77
CA ARG A 237 9.40 5.52 -24.66
C ARG A 237 9.80 5.06 -23.27
N PRO A 238 10.89 4.29 -23.15
CA PRO A 238 11.52 4.00 -21.86
C PRO A 238 11.90 5.29 -21.13
N VAL A 239 11.77 5.28 -19.78
CA VAL A 239 11.95 6.48 -18.95
C VAL A 239 13.32 6.51 -18.27
N PHE A 240 13.83 5.38 -17.83
CA PHE A 240 15.01 5.31 -16.97
C PHE A 240 16.28 4.89 -17.72
N ASP A 241 16.15 3.97 -18.65
CA ASP A 241 17.22 3.54 -19.57
C ASP A 241 16.71 3.66 -21.00
N LYS A 242 17.51 4.23 -21.91
CA LYS A 242 17.11 4.42 -23.34
C LYS A 242 16.86 3.10 -24.06
N GLU A 243 17.61 2.05 -23.67
CA GLU A 243 17.47 0.69 -24.19
C GLU A 243 16.60 -0.19 -23.29
N GLY A 244 16.00 0.40 -22.24
CA GLY A 244 15.18 -0.28 -21.26
C GLY A 244 13.76 -0.52 -21.72
N MET A 245 12.96 -1.08 -20.80
CA MET A 245 11.58 -1.46 -21.06
C MET A 245 10.56 -0.76 -20.14
N VAL A 246 11.02 -0.12 -19.03
CA VAL A 246 10.13 0.55 -18.09
C VAL A 246 9.68 1.89 -18.67
N THR A 247 8.37 2.07 -18.78
CA THR A 247 7.72 3.26 -19.34
C THR A 247 6.75 3.86 -18.34
N ALA A 248 6.25 5.06 -18.62
CA ALA A 248 5.17 5.68 -17.83
C ALA A 248 3.83 4.90 -17.90
N GLY A 249 3.70 3.91 -18.79
CA GLY A 249 2.50 3.08 -18.92
C GLY A 249 2.57 1.76 -18.16
N ASN A 250 3.79 1.27 -17.87
CA ASN A 250 4.02 0.00 -17.18
C ASN A 250 4.74 0.15 -15.82
N ALA A 251 4.84 1.38 -15.32
CA ALA A 251 5.27 1.73 -13.98
C ALA A 251 4.10 2.26 -13.16
N SER A 252 4.15 2.12 -11.82
CA SER A 252 3.23 2.82 -10.94
C SER A 252 3.45 4.32 -10.99
N THR A 253 2.44 5.09 -10.60
CA THR A 253 2.48 6.55 -10.61
C THR A 253 2.79 7.12 -9.22
N LEU A 254 3.10 8.42 -9.17
CA LEU A 254 3.25 9.21 -7.94
C LEU A 254 1.86 9.61 -7.46
N ASN A 255 1.55 9.42 -6.17
CA ASN A 255 0.17 9.51 -5.70
C ASN A 255 0.04 10.03 -4.28
N ASP A 256 -1.17 10.50 -3.99
CA ASP A 256 -1.62 10.87 -2.66
C ASP A 256 -2.73 9.91 -2.22
N GLY A 257 -2.72 9.46 -0.97
CA GLY A 257 -3.73 8.57 -0.45
C GLY A 257 -3.43 8.03 0.94
N ALA A 258 -4.44 7.42 1.56
CA ALA A 258 -4.33 6.77 2.86
C ALA A 258 -5.19 5.49 2.91
N SER A 259 -4.81 4.55 3.75
CA SER A 259 -5.54 3.30 3.98
C SER A 259 -5.36 2.84 5.42
N ALA A 260 -6.37 2.23 6.01
CA ALA A 260 -6.35 1.75 7.38
C ALA A 260 -7.20 0.51 7.57
N VAL A 261 -6.79 -0.33 8.52
CA VAL A 261 -7.52 -1.51 8.97
C VAL A 261 -7.66 -1.49 10.49
N LEU A 262 -8.79 -1.97 11.00
CA LEU A 262 -8.98 -2.27 12.42
C LEU A 262 -8.59 -3.73 12.64
N ILE A 263 -7.61 -3.95 13.51
CA ILE A 263 -7.16 -5.29 13.90
C ILE A 263 -7.49 -5.46 15.39
N ALA A 264 -8.16 -6.56 15.70
CA ALA A 264 -8.57 -6.85 17.07
C ALA A 264 -8.23 -8.29 17.48
N GLU A 265 -8.17 -8.53 18.79
CA GLU A 265 -8.25 -9.87 19.34
C GLU A 265 -9.62 -10.47 18.99
N GLU A 266 -9.68 -11.71 18.52
CA GLU A 266 -10.91 -12.36 18.05
C GLU A 266 -12.03 -12.34 19.11
N SER A 267 -11.69 -12.56 20.37
CA SER A 267 -12.67 -12.52 21.47
C SER A 267 -13.28 -11.13 21.66
N VAL A 268 -12.49 -10.08 21.49
CA VAL A 268 -12.95 -8.68 21.58
C VAL A 268 -13.80 -8.32 20.37
N ALA A 269 -13.42 -8.76 19.17
CA ALA A 269 -14.22 -8.56 17.97
C ALA A 269 -15.62 -9.19 18.13
N LYS A 270 -15.68 -10.44 18.57
CA LYS A 270 -16.94 -11.15 18.83
C LYS A 270 -17.79 -10.47 19.92
N ALA A 271 -17.17 -10.03 21.00
CA ALA A 271 -17.86 -9.36 22.11
C ALA A 271 -18.49 -8.02 21.70
N ASN A 272 -17.90 -7.31 20.72
CA ASN A 272 -18.41 -6.06 20.17
C ASN A 272 -19.31 -6.23 18.96
N GLY A 273 -19.53 -7.46 18.48
CA GLY A 273 -20.34 -7.73 17.29
C GLY A 273 -19.70 -7.24 15.98
N TRP A 274 -18.38 -7.04 15.96
CA TRP A 274 -17.68 -6.64 14.75
C TRP A 274 -17.57 -7.81 13.76
N GLU A 275 -17.77 -7.53 12.46
CA GLU A 275 -17.54 -8.50 11.41
C GLU A 275 -16.07 -8.93 11.44
N ILE A 276 -15.80 -10.23 11.44
CA ILE A 276 -14.46 -10.77 11.22
C ILE A 276 -14.28 -10.95 9.71
N ILE A 277 -13.57 -10.03 9.07
CA ILE A 277 -13.32 -10.03 7.63
C ILE A 277 -12.32 -11.14 7.28
N ALA A 278 -11.24 -11.25 8.05
CA ALA A 278 -10.23 -12.28 7.91
C ALA A 278 -9.38 -12.40 9.18
N THR A 279 -8.76 -13.55 9.38
CA THR A 279 -7.71 -13.78 10.39
C THR A 279 -6.35 -13.59 9.75
N ILE A 280 -5.43 -12.90 10.42
CA ILE A 280 -4.03 -12.84 10.03
C ILE A 280 -3.37 -14.14 10.51
N GLU A 281 -3.03 -15.06 9.59
CA GLU A 281 -2.48 -16.36 9.94
C GLU A 281 -0.96 -16.33 10.08
N ASP A 282 -0.27 -15.68 9.15
CA ASP A 282 1.19 -15.59 9.17
C ASP A 282 1.67 -14.35 8.41
N TYR A 283 2.91 -13.95 8.68
CA TYR A 283 3.57 -12.85 7.96
C TYR A 283 5.09 -12.99 8.07
N CYS A 284 5.81 -12.46 7.09
CA CYS A 284 7.25 -12.47 7.10
C CYS A 284 7.86 -11.24 6.43
N THR A 285 9.15 -11.14 6.55
CA THR A 285 9.98 -10.15 5.86
C THR A 285 11.15 -10.88 5.23
N SER A 286 11.46 -10.56 3.99
CA SER A 286 12.67 -11.04 3.30
C SER A 286 13.65 -9.89 3.05
N GLY A 287 14.86 -10.23 2.61
CA GLY A 287 15.87 -9.28 2.19
C GLY A 287 16.76 -9.87 1.11
N LEU A 288 17.10 -9.06 0.14
CA LEU A 288 18.07 -9.30 -0.94
C LEU A 288 19.01 -8.11 -1.06
N GLU A 289 19.99 -8.18 -1.94
CA GLU A 289 20.79 -7.03 -2.32
C GLU A 289 19.89 -5.88 -2.81
N PRO A 290 20.18 -4.62 -2.46
CA PRO A 290 19.32 -3.47 -2.83
C PRO A 290 18.99 -3.39 -4.32
N ALA A 291 19.95 -3.70 -5.20
CA ALA A 291 19.73 -3.72 -6.66
C ALA A 291 18.64 -4.72 -7.10
N ARG A 292 18.42 -5.80 -6.31
CA ARG A 292 17.45 -6.87 -6.57
C ARG A 292 16.13 -6.71 -5.80
N VAL A 293 15.85 -5.51 -5.34
CA VAL A 293 14.67 -5.19 -4.52
C VAL A 293 13.36 -5.68 -5.12
N MET A 294 13.21 -5.64 -6.44
CA MET A 294 11.97 -6.06 -7.10
C MET A 294 11.72 -7.58 -7.05
N SER A 295 12.78 -8.37 -6.82
CA SER A 295 12.70 -9.82 -6.60
C SER A 295 12.51 -10.20 -5.13
N ALA A 296 12.63 -9.28 -4.18
CA ALA A 296 12.51 -9.57 -2.75
C ALA A 296 11.16 -10.18 -2.31
N PRO A 297 10.02 -9.91 -2.95
CA PRO A 297 8.75 -10.61 -2.68
C PRO A 297 8.81 -12.12 -2.91
N ILE A 298 9.63 -12.61 -3.85
CA ILE A 298 9.71 -14.04 -4.20
C ILE A 298 10.07 -14.89 -2.97
N PRO A 299 11.23 -14.67 -2.29
CA PRO A 299 11.54 -15.44 -1.08
C PRO A 299 10.56 -15.19 0.06
N ALA A 300 9.91 -14.02 0.16
CA ALA A 300 8.90 -13.76 1.18
C ALA A 300 7.66 -14.64 0.99
N VAL A 301 7.12 -14.73 -0.23
CA VAL A 301 5.97 -15.60 -0.54
C VAL A 301 6.32 -17.06 -0.34
N ASN A 302 7.48 -17.51 -0.87
CA ASN A 302 7.92 -18.90 -0.72
C ASN A 302 8.07 -19.29 0.76
N GLN A 303 8.62 -18.40 1.59
CA GLN A 303 8.74 -18.62 3.04
C GLN A 303 7.37 -18.78 3.73
N LEU A 304 6.35 -17.99 3.34
CA LEU A 304 5.00 -18.14 3.88
C LEU A 304 4.38 -19.47 3.45
N LEU A 305 4.53 -19.84 2.18
CA LEU A 305 4.03 -21.12 1.68
C LEU A 305 4.68 -22.29 2.42
N GLU A 306 6.01 -22.31 2.54
CA GLU A 306 6.77 -23.37 3.25
C GLU A 306 6.36 -23.45 4.72
N ARG A 307 6.32 -22.33 5.44
CA ARG A 307 6.01 -22.30 6.89
C ARG A 307 4.61 -22.78 7.19
N ASN A 308 3.67 -22.60 6.27
CA ASN A 308 2.27 -23.01 6.43
C ASN A 308 1.97 -24.35 5.74
N GLY A 309 2.99 -25.01 5.15
CA GLY A 309 2.81 -26.30 4.46
C GLY A 309 1.92 -26.21 3.23
N LEU A 310 1.92 -25.06 2.54
CA LEU A 310 1.08 -24.76 1.40
C LEU A 310 1.87 -24.85 0.09
N SER A 311 1.19 -25.29 -0.97
CA SER A 311 1.59 -25.03 -2.34
C SER A 311 1.01 -23.70 -2.86
N VAL A 312 1.51 -23.21 -3.98
CA VAL A 312 0.96 -22.01 -4.65
C VAL A 312 -0.52 -22.19 -4.97
N MET A 313 -0.95 -23.41 -5.28
CA MET A 313 -2.34 -23.72 -5.65
C MET A 313 -3.29 -23.80 -4.46
N ASP A 314 -2.78 -23.88 -3.22
CA ASP A 314 -3.60 -23.90 -2.01
C ASP A 314 -4.03 -22.50 -1.55
N VAL A 315 -3.48 -21.45 -2.13
CA VAL A 315 -3.87 -20.06 -1.86
C VAL A 315 -4.74 -19.54 -3.00
N ASP A 316 -5.90 -19.00 -2.65
CA ASP A 316 -6.93 -18.61 -3.63
C ASP A 316 -6.61 -17.30 -4.35
N VAL A 317 -6.02 -16.33 -3.64
CA VAL A 317 -5.77 -14.96 -4.14
C VAL A 317 -4.38 -14.49 -3.75
N TYR A 318 -3.69 -13.87 -4.69
CA TYR A 318 -2.42 -13.18 -4.47
C TYR A 318 -2.55 -11.71 -4.86
N GLU A 319 -2.09 -10.83 -4.00
CA GLU A 319 -1.98 -9.39 -4.28
C GLU A 319 -0.53 -8.96 -4.13
N HIS A 320 0.05 -8.46 -5.20
CA HIS A 320 1.39 -7.89 -5.22
C HIS A 320 1.31 -6.40 -5.57
N ASN A 321 2.05 -5.56 -4.85
CA ASN A 321 2.12 -4.15 -5.21
C ASN A 321 2.87 -3.95 -6.53
N GLU A 322 2.19 -3.46 -7.54
CA GLU A 322 2.71 -3.27 -8.90
C GLU A 322 3.60 -2.01 -8.99
N ALA A 323 4.71 -1.96 -8.24
CA ALA A 323 5.64 -0.83 -8.37
C ALA A 323 6.10 -0.64 -9.84
N PHE A 324 6.38 -1.75 -10.49
CA PHE A 324 6.62 -1.87 -11.94
C PHE A 324 5.95 -3.15 -12.45
N ALA A 325 5.40 -3.12 -13.66
CA ALA A 325 4.81 -4.31 -14.26
C ALA A 325 5.84 -5.44 -14.43
N SER A 326 7.09 -5.11 -14.73
CA SER A 326 8.20 -6.08 -14.81
C SER A 326 8.40 -6.82 -13.49
N ALA A 327 8.32 -6.12 -12.36
CA ALA A 327 8.44 -6.73 -11.04
C ALA A 327 7.29 -7.71 -10.75
N SER A 328 6.06 -7.33 -11.08
CA SER A 328 4.89 -8.21 -10.89
C SER A 328 4.93 -9.42 -11.80
N CYS A 329 5.36 -9.25 -13.06
CA CYS A 329 5.59 -10.39 -13.97
C CYS A 329 6.64 -11.36 -13.40
N ALA A 330 7.77 -10.83 -12.89
CA ALA A 330 8.83 -11.64 -12.32
C ALA A 330 8.36 -12.41 -11.06
N VAL A 331 7.64 -11.75 -10.15
CA VAL A 331 7.10 -12.40 -8.96
C VAL A 331 6.11 -13.51 -9.33
N ALA A 332 5.17 -13.24 -10.25
CA ALA A 332 4.21 -14.23 -10.69
C ALA A 332 4.89 -15.44 -11.36
N GLN A 333 5.88 -15.18 -12.24
CA GLN A 333 6.65 -16.22 -12.94
C GLN A 333 7.47 -17.09 -11.98
N GLU A 334 8.28 -16.47 -11.12
CA GLU A 334 9.22 -17.18 -10.26
C GLU A 334 8.55 -17.93 -9.10
N VAL A 335 7.43 -17.44 -8.60
CA VAL A 335 6.61 -18.13 -7.59
C VAL A 335 5.69 -19.17 -8.24
N GLY A 336 5.32 -18.98 -9.51
CA GLY A 336 4.38 -19.83 -10.23
C GLY A 336 2.92 -19.47 -9.95
N ILE A 337 2.61 -18.18 -9.72
CA ILE A 337 1.24 -17.73 -9.42
C ILE A 337 0.43 -17.65 -10.72
N PRO A 338 -0.73 -18.33 -10.81
CA PRO A 338 -1.61 -18.23 -11.99
C PRO A 338 -2.23 -16.83 -12.15
N ASP A 339 -2.42 -16.40 -13.38
CA ASP A 339 -3.01 -15.10 -13.72
C ASP A 339 -4.42 -14.87 -13.17
N ASP A 340 -5.20 -15.94 -13.02
CA ASP A 340 -6.57 -15.92 -12.50
C ASP A 340 -6.64 -15.86 -10.96
N ARG A 341 -5.47 -15.79 -10.28
CA ARG A 341 -5.34 -15.60 -8.84
C ARG A 341 -4.55 -14.35 -8.47
N PHE A 342 -4.01 -13.61 -9.43
CA PHE A 342 -3.04 -12.55 -9.21
C PHE A 342 -3.61 -11.17 -9.56
N ASN A 343 -3.66 -10.23 -8.58
CA ASN A 343 -4.10 -8.84 -8.74
C ASN A 343 -5.45 -8.70 -9.48
N LEU A 344 -6.48 -9.38 -9.01
CA LEU A 344 -7.74 -9.54 -9.76
C LEU A 344 -8.56 -8.24 -9.91
N HIS A 345 -8.28 -7.20 -9.11
CA HIS A 345 -8.89 -5.87 -9.24
C HIS A 345 -7.93 -4.82 -9.83
N GLY A 346 -6.85 -5.25 -10.51
CA GLY A 346 -5.75 -4.36 -10.89
C GLY A 346 -4.86 -4.06 -9.69
N GLY A 347 -3.91 -3.14 -9.85
CA GLY A 347 -2.95 -2.80 -8.81
C GLY A 347 -2.31 -1.42 -9.04
N ALA A 348 -1.11 -1.19 -8.50
CA ALA A 348 -0.51 0.14 -8.47
C ALA A 348 -0.20 0.77 -9.84
N VAL A 349 -0.04 -0.03 -10.89
CA VAL A 349 0.11 0.47 -12.27
C VAL A 349 -1.15 1.21 -12.72
N SER A 350 -2.31 0.76 -12.31
CA SER A 350 -3.60 1.38 -12.63
C SER A 350 -4.14 2.28 -11.52
N LEU A 351 -4.10 1.81 -10.26
CA LEU A 351 -4.67 2.50 -9.10
C LEU A 351 -3.75 3.62 -8.59
N GLY A 352 -2.42 3.40 -8.61
CA GLY A 352 -1.43 4.31 -8.05
C GLY A 352 -0.71 3.76 -6.82
N HIS A 353 0.40 4.44 -6.42
CA HIS A 353 1.31 3.99 -5.38
C HIS A 353 1.65 5.07 -4.34
N PRO A 354 0.70 5.50 -3.47
CA PRO A 354 1.03 6.34 -2.32
C PRO A 354 1.87 5.52 -1.33
N LEU A 355 3.19 5.76 -1.27
CA LEU A 355 4.20 4.86 -0.69
C LEU A 355 3.81 4.30 0.69
N GLY A 356 3.60 5.17 1.67
CA GLY A 356 3.30 4.78 3.04
C GLY A 356 1.97 4.07 3.22
N ALA A 357 0.99 4.31 2.33
CA ALA A 357 -0.35 3.73 2.36
C ALA A 357 -0.46 2.38 1.64
N SER A 358 0.45 2.09 0.70
CA SER A 358 0.27 1.00 -0.26
C SER A 358 0.17 -0.39 0.36
N GLY A 359 0.81 -0.63 1.50
CA GLY A 359 0.77 -1.94 2.15
C GLY A 359 -0.64 -2.37 2.58
N THR A 360 -1.33 -1.54 3.36
CA THR A 360 -2.73 -1.79 3.73
C THR A 360 -3.68 -1.59 2.56
N ARG A 361 -3.38 -0.72 1.59
CA ARG A 361 -4.15 -0.64 0.34
C ARG A 361 -4.19 -1.99 -0.38
N CYS A 362 -3.04 -2.64 -0.60
CA CYS A 362 -2.98 -3.97 -1.20
C CYS A 362 -3.74 -5.01 -0.36
N LEU A 363 -3.55 -5.01 0.96
CA LEU A 363 -4.28 -5.91 1.85
C LEU A 363 -5.81 -5.73 1.72
N ILE A 364 -6.29 -4.49 1.74
CA ILE A 364 -7.71 -4.16 1.63
C ILE A 364 -8.28 -4.61 0.27
N THR A 365 -7.59 -4.31 -0.83
CA THR A 365 -8.01 -4.73 -2.18
C THR A 365 -8.06 -6.25 -2.29
N MET A 366 -7.06 -6.98 -1.76
CA MET A 366 -7.08 -8.44 -1.69
C MET A 366 -8.30 -8.97 -0.92
N LEU A 367 -8.59 -8.40 0.24
CA LEU A 367 -9.77 -8.76 1.04
C LEU A 367 -11.07 -8.51 0.28
N GLY A 368 -11.15 -7.44 -0.53
CA GLY A 368 -12.26 -7.15 -1.43
C GLY A 368 -12.43 -8.22 -2.51
N VAL A 369 -11.33 -8.64 -3.12
CA VAL A 369 -11.32 -9.78 -4.06
C VAL A 369 -11.82 -11.05 -3.36
N MET A 370 -11.28 -11.38 -2.18
CA MET A 370 -11.69 -12.56 -1.41
C MET A 370 -13.19 -12.52 -1.06
N ARG A 371 -13.70 -11.35 -0.66
CA ARG A 371 -15.12 -11.15 -0.37
C ARG A 371 -15.99 -11.42 -1.60
N ARG A 372 -15.63 -10.83 -2.75
CA ARG A 372 -16.38 -10.96 -4.01
C ARG A 372 -16.37 -12.37 -4.58
N THR A 373 -15.23 -13.06 -4.51
CA THR A 373 -15.05 -14.40 -5.09
C THR A 373 -15.35 -15.53 -4.11
N SER A 374 -15.70 -15.21 -2.86
CA SER A 374 -15.83 -16.18 -1.75
C SER A 374 -14.54 -16.97 -1.50
N ALA A 375 -13.39 -16.43 -1.86
CA ALA A 375 -12.09 -17.02 -1.61
C ALA A 375 -11.82 -17.12 -0.10
N SER A 376 -11.18 -18.21 0.32
CA SER A 376 -10.91 -18.54 1.72
C SER A 376 -9.56 -18.04 2.18
N SER A 377 -8.61 -17.83 1.26
CA SER A 377 -7.22 -17.50 1.60
C SER A 377 -6.59 -16.50 0.64
N GLY A 378 -5.64 -15.72 1.16
CA GLY A 378 -4.90 -14.77 0.34
C GLY A 378 -3.51 -14.45 0.88
N ILE A 379 -2.58 -14.18 -0.02
CA ILE A 379 -1.24 -13.66 0.30
C ILE A 379 -1.06 -12.29 -0.35
N VAL A 380 -0.74 -11.29 0.48
CA VAL A 380 -0.36 -9.94 0.03
C VAL A 380 1.14 -9.74 0.21
N THR A 381 1.81 -9.13 -0.77
CA THR A 381 3.27 -8.88 -0.71
C THR A 381 3.65 -7.59 -1.44
N LEU A 382 4.73 -6.95 -0.93
CA LEU A 382 5.30 -5.73 -1.50
C LEU A 382 6.83 -5.81 -1.47
N CYS A 383 7.47 -5.32 -2.53
CA CYS A 383 8.88 -4.93 -2.50
C CYS A 383 9.07 -3.60 -1.79
N LEU A 384 10.22 -3.40 -1.16
CA LEU A 384 10.53 -2.21 -0.35
C LEU A 384 11.92 -1.70 -0.71
N GLY A 385 12.08 -0.42 -0.98
CA GLY A 385 13.39 0.20 -1.23
C GLY A 385 14.45 -0.28 -0.23
N GLY A 386 15.67 -0.49 -0.72
CA GLY A 386 16.76 -1.05 0.07
C GLY A 386 16.82 -2.60 0.07
N GLY A 387 16.08 -3.28 -0.82
CA GLY A 387 16.20 -4.74 -1.02
C GLY A 387 15.33 -5.59 -0.10
N ASN A 388 14.31 -5.02 0.54
CA ASN A 388 13.43 -5.80 1.42
C ASN A 388 12.08 -6.13 0.77
N ALA A 389 11.33 -7.06 1.37
CA ALA A 389 9.92 -7.26 1.14
C ALA A 389 9.18 -7.57 2.44
N VAL A 390 7.87 -7.36 2.42
CA VAL A 390 6.93 -7.84 3.42
C VAL A 390 5.89 -8.72 2.73
N ALA A 391 5.43 -9.77 3.42
CA ALA A 391 4.31 -10.59 2.97
C ALA A 391 3.44 -11.00 4.15
N MET A 392 2.12 -11.13 3.91
CA MET A 392 1.14 -11.53 4.92
C MET A 392 0.17 -12.53 4.32
N TYR A 393 -0.10 -13.60 5.05
CA TYR A 393 -1.08 -14.62 4.75
C TYR A 393 -2.30 -14.42 5.64
N VAL A 394 -3.48 -14.38 5.02
CA VAL A 394 -4.76 -14.23 5.72
C VAL A 394 -5.74 -15.32 5.27
N CYS A 395 -6.61 -15.73 6.21
CA CYS A 395 -7.70 -16.64 5.93
C CYS A 395 -9.04 -16.05 6.34
N ARG A 396 -10.09 -16.36 5.58
CA ARG A 396 -11.47 -16.13 5.97
C ARG A 396 -12.02 -17.42 6.57
N GLU A 397 -12.75 -17.32 7.66
CA GLU A 397 -13.53 -18.46 8.12
C GLU A 397 -14.60 -18.76 7.04
N SER A 398 -14.71 -20.02 6.62
CA SER A 398 -15.83 -20.45 5.79
C SER A 398 -17.11 -20.12 6.55
N ALA A 399 -18.04 -19.42 5.89
CA ALA A 399 -19.38 -19.25 6.44
C ALA A 399 -19.93 -20.65 6.79
N ALA A 400 -20.20 -20.87 8.08
CA ALA A 400 -20.71 -22.11 8.60
C ALA A 400 -22.14 -22.36 8.07
#